data_8d0aa6739152c66e0c83bd5988386122
#
_entry.id   8d0aa6739152c66e0c83bd5988386122
#
_cell.length_a   1.000
_cell.length_b   1.000
_cell.length_c   1.000
_cell.angle_alpha   90.00
_cell.angle_beta   90.00
_cell.angle_gamma   90.00
#
_symmetry.space_group_name_H-M   'P 1'
#
loop_
_entity.id
_entity.type
_entity.pdbx_description
1 polymer ?
#
loop_
_entity_poly.entity_id
_entity_poly.type
_entity_poly.pdbx_seq_one_letter_code
_entity_poly.pdbx_strand_id
1 'polypeptide(L)'
;YIARRYLFSKKKHNAINIISGISVCGVALATLALVCTLSVFNGFQDMVAGFFTAFDPELKITIREGKVFEPQGAAFQEVRSLPEIGVWTETLEENAMVQYKDRQAMAIIKGVEDNFEELTSIDSLLYGAGEFILHDSIVDYGVLGVELISELGTGLQFVDPLQVYAPKRNVRVNMANPSASFNRDYLFSPGVVFVVNQQKYDARYILTSLS
;
A
#
# COMPACT_ATOMS: atom_id res chain seq x y z
N TYR A 1 -18.92 49.20 1.86
CA TYR A 1 -20.22 49.78 2.19
C TYR A 1 -20.83 50.54 1.01
N ILE A 2 -20.08 51.41 0.33
CA ILE A 2 -20.52 52.22 -0.80
C ILE A 2 -20.95 51.37 -2.00
N ALA A 3 -20.13 50.33 -2.37
CA ALA A 3 -20.41 49.43 -3.48
C ALA A 3 -21.75 48.68 -3.30
N ARG A 4 -22.04 48.19 -2.09
CA ARG A 4 -23.31 47.52 -1.76
C ARG A 4 -24.51 48.43 -1.91
N ARG A 5 -24.38 49.72 -1.52
CA ARG A 5 -25.44 50.73 -1.63
C ARG A 5 -25.74 51.11 -3.09
N TYR A 6 -24.71 51.09 -3.97
CA TYR A 6 -24.88 51.35 -5.40
C TYR A 6 -25.56 50.19 -6.11
N LEU A 7 -25.24 48.94 -5.77
CA LEU A 7 -25.84 47.72 -6.34
C LEU A 7 -27.35 47.61 -6.03
N PHE A 8 -27.80 48.06 -4.85
CA PHE A 8 -29.18 47.94 -4.38
C PHE A 8 -29.96 49.26 -4.42
N SER A 9 -29.46 50.28 -5.09
CA SER A 9 -30.14 51.58 -5.21
C SER A 9 -31.40 51.50 -6.08
N LYS A 10 -32.56 51.85 -5.50
CA LYS A 10 -33.90 51.73 -6.08
C LYS A 10 -34.24 52.78 -7.17
N LYS A 11 -33.28 53.45 -7.78
CA LYS A 11 -33.52 54.42 -8.84
C LYS A 11 -33.36 53.81 -10.23
N LYS A 12 -34.53 53.54 -10.87
CA LYS A 12 -34.74 53.14 -12.27
C LYS A 12 -33.90 51.96 -12.74
N HIS A 13 -34.54 50.97 -13.37
CA HIS A 13 -33.96 49.86 -14.10
C HIS A 13 -32.97 50.36 -15.17
N ASN A 14 -31.77 50.69 -14.80
CA ASN A 14 -30.72 51.02 -15.72
C ASN A 14 -30.02 49.72 -16.16
N ALA A 15 -29.84 49.56 -17.45
CA ALA A 15 -29.08 48.44 -18.07
C ALA A 15 -27.74 48.18 -17.34
N ILE A 16 -27.12 49.22 -16.79
CA ILE A 16 -25.89 49.18 -16.01
C ILE A 16 -26.01 48.27 -14.77
N ASN A 17 -27.12 48.32 -14.03
CA ASN A 17 -27.31 47.48 -12.83
C ASN A 17 -27.49 45.99 -13.19
N ILE A 18 -28.14 45.73 -14.32
CA ILE A 18 -28.32 44.38 -14.84
C ILE A 18 -26.97 43.79 -15.29
N ILE A 19 -26.20 44.57 -16.04
CA ILE A 19 -24.86 44.16 -16.51
C ILE A 19 -23.92 43.91 -15.31
N SER A 20 -23.93 44.80 -14.30
CA SER A 20 -23.15 44.62 -13.08
C SER A 20 -23.57 43.36 -12.31
N GLY A 21 -24.88 43.08 -12.21
CA GLY A 21 -25.39 41.88 -11.59
C GLY A 21 -24.94 40.60 -12.30
N ILE A 22 -25.03 40.56 -13.62
CA ILE A 22 -24.54 39.43 -14.42
C ILE A 22 -23.03 39.22 -14.23
N SER A 23 -22.27 40.33 -14.23
CA SER A 23 -20.81 40.22 -14.03
C SER A 23 -20.45 39.68 -12.65
N VAL A 24 -21.14 40.13 -11.59
CA VAL A 24 -20.92 39.57 -10.22
C VAL A 24 -21.30 38.11 -10.16
N CYS A 25 -22.43 37.71 -10.74
CA CYS A 25 -22.81 36.30 -10.80
C CYS A 25 -21.80 35.47 -11.59
N GLY A 26 -21.30 35.98 -12.72
CA GLY A 26 -20.29 35.29 -13.54
C GLY A 26 -18.98 35.04 -12.76
N VAL A 27 -18.48 36.09 -12.09
CA VAL A 27 -17.27 35.96 -11.25
C VAL A 27 -17.51 35.00 -10.08
N ALA A 28 -18.67 35.10 -9.40
CA ALA A 28 -19.01 34.22 -8.30
C ALA A 28 -19.08 32.73 -8.73
N LEU A 29 -19.70 32.45 -9.87
CA LEU A 29 -19.76 31.10 -10.41
C LEU A 29 -18.38 30.58 -10.83
N ALA A 30 -17.57 31.44 -11.47
CA ALA A 30 -16.21 31.05 -11.88
C ALA A 30 -15.32 30.74 -10.66
N THR A 31 -15.36 31.57 -9.62
CA THR A 31 -14.60 31.34 -8.39
C THR A 31 -15.08 30.10 -7.64
N LEU A 32 -16.40 29.90 -7.57
CA LEU A 32 -16.96 28.68 -6.97
C LEU A 32 -16.50 27.42 -7.70
N ALA A 33 -16.59 27.41 -9.03
CA ALA A 33 -16.13 26.27 -9.84
C ALA A 33 -14.65 26.00 -9.62
N LEU A 34 -13.82 27.03 -9.58
CA LEU A 34 -12.38 26.91 -9.37
C LEU A 34 -12.06 26.36 -7.98
N VAL A 35 -12.70 26.87 -6.94
CA VAL A 35 -12.50 26.36 -5.56
C VAL A 35 -12.95 24.91 -5.44
N CYS A 36 -14.11 24.56 -5.99
CA CYS A 36 -14.57 23.16 -5.99
C CYS A 36 -13.59 22.23 -6.69
N THR A 37 -13.09 22.63 -7.88
CA THR A 37 -12.13 21.83 -8.64
C THR A 37 -10.84 21.64 -7.87
N LEU A 38 -10.28 22.69 -7.29
CA LEU A 38 -9.07 22.61 -6.49
C LEU A 38 -9.27 21.77 -5.23
N SER A 39 -10.42 21.88 -4.56
CA SER A 39 -10.73 21.07 -3.37
C SER A 39 -10.80 19.58 -3.69
N VAL A 40 -11.46 19.21 -4.80
CA VAL A 40 -11.51 17.81 -5.27
C VAL A 40 -10.13 17.32 -5.63
N PHE A 41 -9.33 18.12 -6.33
CA PHE A 41 -7.98 17.76 -6.73
C PHE A 41 -7.05 17.54 -5.52
N ASN A 42 -7.08 18.45 -4.54
CA ASN A 42 -6.29 18.32 -3.32
C ASN A 42 -6.71 17.08 -2.52
N GLY A 43 -8.01 16.85 -2.33
CA GLY A 43 -8.50 15.66 -1.64
C GLY A 43 -8.12 14.36 -2.35
N PHE A 44 -8.10 14.36 -3.69
CA PHE A 44 -7.62 13.21 -4.46
C PHE A 44 -6.11 12.99 -4.29
N GLN A 45 -5.31 14.07 -4.30
CA GLN A 45 -3.86 13.95 -4.05
C GLN A 45 -3.56 13.40 -2.66
N ASP A 46 -4.24 13.88 -1.62
CA ASP A 46 -4.06 13.41 -0.24
C ASP A 46 -4.44 11.91 -0.12
N MET A 47 -5.54 11.51 -0.76
CA MET A 47 -5.95 10.11 -0.78
C MET A 47 -4.90 9.21 -1.47
N VAL A 48 -4.42 9.62 -2.65
CA VAL A 48 -3.39 8.86 -3.39
C VAL A 48 -2.08 8.81 -2.62
N ALA A 49 -1.64 9.93 -2.04
CA ALA A 49 -0.43 9.98 -1.22
C ALA A 49 -0.54 9.03 -0.02
N GLY A 50 -1.70 8.96 0.63
CA GLY A 50 -1.94 8.04 1.74
C GLY A 50 -1.77 6.57 1.36
N PHE A 51 -2.22 6.16 0.17
CA PHE A 51 -2.06 4.79 -0.29
C PHE A 51 -0.59 4.42 -0.58
N PHE A 52 0.19 5.33 -1.16
CA PHE A 52 1.60 5.06 -1.44
C PHE A 52 2.45 4.98 -0.18
N THR A 53 2.24 5.86 0.79
CA THR A 53 3.01 5.88 2.04
C THR A 53 2.66 4.73 2.98
N ALA A 54 1.47 4.14 2.86
CA ALA A 54 1.01 3.10 3.76
C ALA A 54 1.63 1.71 3.47
N PHE A 55 2.10 1.45 2.26
CA PHE A 55 2.68 0.15 1.87
C PHE A 55 4.12 0.25 1.36
N ASP A 56 4.46 1.36 0.70
CA ASP A 56 5.80 1.62 0.19
C ASP A 56 6.52 2.65 1.07
N PRO A 57 7.80 2.44 1.41
CA PRO A 57 8.59 3.41 2.16
C PRO A 57 8.89 4.66 1.33
N GLU A 58 9.12 5.78 1.99
CA GLU A 58 9.54 7.03 1.33
C GLU A 58 10.87 6.89 0.59
N LEU A 59 11.77 6.08 1.12
CA LEU A 59 13.06 5.77 0.52
C LEU A 59 13.30 4.26 0.49
N LYS A 60 13.58 3.71 -0.69
CA LYS A 60 13.92 2.29 -0.87
C LYS A 60 15.30 2.17 -1.50
N ILE A 61 16.22 1.48 -0.82
CA ILE A 61 17.53 1.13 -1.36
C ILE A 61 17.42 -0.24 -2.02
N THR A 62 17.75 -0.33 -3.30
CA THR A 62 17.69 -1.58 -4.06
C THR A 62 19.01 -1.85 -4.75
N ILE A 63 19.31 -3.13 -4.97
CA ILE A 63 20.49 -3.54 -5.71
C ILE A 63 20.33 -3.22 -7.22
N ARG A 64 21.41 -2.83 -7.85
CA ARG A 64 21.44 -2.58 -9.28
C ARG A 64 21.53 -3.85 -10.12
N GLU A 65 22.27 -4.84 -9.62
CA GLU A 65 22.47 -6.13 -10.28
C GLU A 65 22.33 -7.27 -9.27
N GLY A 66 21.53 -8.28 -9.58
CA GLY A 66 21.22 -9.38 -8.70
C GLY A 66 19.83 -9.29 -8.07
N LYS A 67 19.55 -10.13 -7.08
CA LYS A 67 18.23 -10.20 -6.42
C LYS A 67 18.25 -9.64 -5.00
N VAL A 68 19.34 -9.85 -4.28
CA VAL A 68 19.48 -9.48 -2.87
C VAL A 68 20.89 -9.03 -2.57
N PHE A 69 21.03 -8.23 -1.52
CA PHE A 69 22.30 -7.84 -0.95
C PHE A 69 22.19 -7.82 0.58
N GLU A 70 23.33 -7.91 1.24
CA GLU A 70 23.39 -7.73 2.67
C GLU A 70 23.77 -6.26 2.94
N PRO A 71 22.99 -5.49 3.71
CA PRO A 71 23.26 -4.07 3.97
C PRO A 71 24.36 -3.92 5.04
N GLN A 72 25.52 -4.51 4.77
CA GLN A 72 26.70 -4.48 5.63
C GLN A 72 27.75 -3.49 5.08
N GLY A 73 28.45 -2.82 5.98
CA GLY A 73 29.53 -1.91 5.64
C GLY A 73 29.35 -0.50 6.19
N ALA A 74 30.45 0.25 6.17
CA ALA A 74 30.51 1.59 6.76
C ALA A 74 29.51 2.57 6.14
N ALA A 75 29.28 2.49 4.83
CA ALA A 75 28.33 3.35 4.12
C ALA A 75 26.89 3.15 4.61
N PHE A 76 26.46 1.89 4.84
CA PHE A 76 25.10 1.63 5.37
C PHE A 76 24.97 2.09 6.82
N GLN A 77 26.02 1.93 7.63
CA GLN A 77 26.02 2.43 9.00
C GLN A 77 25.97 3.96 9.06
N GLU A 78 26.69 4.64 8.15
CA GLU A 78 26.63 6.09 8.02
C GLU A 78 25.23 6.57 7.66
N VAL A 79 24.60 5.97 6.64
CA VAL A 79 23.23 6.31 6.24
C VAL A 79 22.25 6.04 7.39
N ARG A 80 22.33 4.88 8.05
CA ARG A 80 21.47 4.51 9.18
C ARG A 80 21.59 5.45 10.37
N SER A 81 22.74 6.13 10.52
CA SER A 81 23.00 7.09 11.61
C SER A 81 22.55 8.52 11.32
N LEU A 82 22.04 8.80 10.10
CA LEU A 82 21.56 10.13 9.75
C LEU A 82 20.32 10.49 10.60
N PRO A 83 20.27 11.71 11.15
CA PRO A 83 19.14 12.14 11.99
C PRO A 83 17.81 12.27 11.24
N GLU A 84 17.85 12.31 9.91
CA GLU A 84 16.69 12.34 9.03
C GLU A 84 16.05 10.97 8.84
N ILE A 85 16.75 9.88 9.19
CA ILE A 85 16.23 8.51 9.10
C ILE A 85 15.53 8.17 10.42
N GLY A 86 14.21 8.16 10.41
CA GLY A 86 13.40 7.80 11.57
C GLY A 86 13.36 6.30 11.83
N VAL A 87 13.08 5.53 10.78
CA VAL A 87 12.97 4.06 10.87
C VAL A 87 13.76 3.44 9.73
N TRP A 88 14.51 2.40 10.04
CA TRP A 88 15.21 1.56 9.08
C TRP A 88 14.69 0.13 9.22
N THR A 89 14.25 -0.47 8.12
CA THR A 89 13.83 -1.87 8.09
C THR A 89 14.37 -2.57 6.85
N GLU A 90 14.55 -3.88 6.96
CA GLU A 90 14.99 -4.73 5.87
C GLU A 90 13.80 -5.52 5.32
N THR A 91 13.75 -5.68 4.02
CA THR A 91 12.69 -6.45 3.38
C THR A 91 13.25 -7.37 2.31
N LEU A 92 12.63 -8.53 2.14
CA LEU A 92 12.96 -9.49 1.11
C LEU A 92 11.71 -9.83 0.30
N GLU A 93 11.77 -9.65 -1.01
CA GLU A 93 10.67 -10.01 -1.90
C GLU A 93 11.07 -11.18 -2.80
N GLU A 94 10.27 -12.25 -2.83
CA GLU A 94 10.48 -13.40 -3.70
C GLU A 94 9.15 -13.87 -4.31
N ASN A 95 9.19 -14.23 -5.60
CA ASN A 95 8.04 -14.85 -6.24
C ASN A 95 7.89 -16.29 -5.78
N ALA A 96 6.71 -16.65 -5.34
CA ALA A 96 6.38 -17.98 -4.89
C ALA A 96 5.04 -18.45 -5.47
N MET A 97 4.89 -19.74 -5.60
CA MET A 97 3.58 -20.36 -5.79
C MET A 97 3.00 -20.65 -4.43
N VAL A 98 1.78 -20.22 -4.19
CA VAL A 98 1.06 -20.50 -2.95
C VAL A 98 -0.09 -21.44 -3.25
N GLN A 99 -0.35 -22.35 -2.32
CA GLN A 99 -1.42 -23.34 -2.44
C GLN A 99 -2.24 -23.39 -1.16
N TYR A 100 -3.55 -23.27 -1.32
CA TYR A 100 -4.52 -23.53 -0.26
C TYR A 100 -5.50 -24.58 -0.73
N LYS A 101 -5.50 -25.75 -0.07
CA LYS A 101 -6.26 -26.94 -0.51
C LYS A 101 -5.96 -27.27 -1.98
N ASP A 102 -6.96 -27.18 -2.84
CA ASP A 102 -6.91 -27.50 -4.28
C ASP A 102 -6.66 -26.28 -5.16
N ARG A 103 -6.59 -25.07 -4.58
CA ARG A 103 -6.35 -23.85 -5.32
C ARG A 103 -4.92 -23.38 -5.20
N GLN A 104 -4.42 -22.82 -6.28
CA GLN A 104 -3.07 -22.31 -6.38
C GLN A 104 -3.09 -20.90 -6.98
N ALA A 105 -2.18 -20.06 -6.52
CA ALA A 105 -1.96 -18.72 -7.05
C ALA A 105 -0.46 -18.41 -7.09
N MET A 106 -0.08 -17.44 -7.94
CA MET A 106 1.27 -16.87 -7.93
C MET A 106 1.27 -15.63 -7.04
N ALA A 107 2.09 -15.64 -6.01
CA ALA A 107 2.21 -14.54 -5.07
C ALA A 107 3.64 -14.03 -4.96
N ILE A 108 3.79 -12.84 -4.42
CA ILE A 108 5.06 -12.25 -4.00
C ILE A 108 5.07 -12.31 -2.47
N ILE A 109 5.96 -13.14 -1.94
CA ILE A 109 6.18 -13.18 -0.50
C ILE A 109 7.12 -12.03 -0.14
N LYS A 110 6.66 -11.15 0.72
CA LYS A 110 7.43 -10.04 1.26
C LYS A 110 7.70 -10.29 2.73
N GLY A 111 8.91 -10.78 3.01
CA GLY A 111 9.43 -10.87 4.37
C GLY A 111 9.81 -9.49 4.87
N VAL A 112 9.36 -9.14 6.06
CA VAL A 112 9.60 -7.86 6.72
C VAL A 112 10.07 -8.07 8.15
N GLU A 113 10.82 -7.10 8.70
CA GLU A 113 11.22 -7.09 10.10
C GLU A 113 10.05 -6.66 11.01
N ASP A 114 10.19 -6.91 12.31
CA ASP A 114 9.16 -6.61 13.31
C ASP A 114 8.83 -5.11 13.42
N ASN A 115 9.77 -4.25 13.05
CA ASN A 115 9.57 -2.79 13.06
C ASN A 115 8.90 -2.25 11.78
N PHE A 116 8.38 -3.11 10.93
CA PHE A 116 7.71 -2.70 9.68
C PHE A 116 6.48 -1.83 9.94
N GLU A 117 5.77 -2.03 11.05
CA GLU A 117 4.65 -1.19 11.46
C GLU A 117 5.06 0.26 11.74
N GLU A 118 6.26 0.47 12.28
CA GLU A 118 6.77 1.81 12.56
C GLU A 118 7.10 2.59 11.27
N LEU A 119 7.50 1.87 10.21
CA LEU A 119 7.82 2.45 8.91
C LEU A 119 6.55 2.78 8.11
N THR A 120 5.54 1.96 8.23
CA THR A 120 4.33 2.00 7.41
C THR A 120 3.10 2.19 8.28
N SER A 121 2.06 2.80 7.74
CA SER A 121 0.76 2.84 8.40
C SER A 121 -0.05 1.59 8.09
N ILE A 122 0.57 0.40 8.19
CA ILE A 122 -0.04 -0.87 7.79
C ILE A 122 -1.35 -1.12 8.52
N ASP A 123 -1.45 -0.75 9.79
CA ASP A 123 -2.65 -0.90 10.61
C ASP A 123 -3.89 -0.24 9.98
N SER A 124 -3.70 0.88 9.28
CA SER A 124 -4.77 1.57 8.59
C SER A 124 -5.30 0.82 7.36
N LEU A 125 -4.55 -0.15 6.86
CA LEU A 125 -4.87 -0.98 5.71
C LEU A 125 -5.41 -2.36 6.11
N LEU A 126 -5.38 -2.72 7.39
CA LEU A 126 -5.82 -4.03 7.85
C LEU A 126 -7.33 -4.13 7.90
N TYR A 127 -7.83 -5.28 7.49
CA TYR A 127 -9.23 -5.65 7.58
C TYR A 127 -9.36 -7.05 8.19
N GLY A 128 -10.10 -7.16 9.27
CA GLY A 128 -10.30 -8.42 10.00
C GLY A 128 -10.49 -8.19 11.49
N ALA A 129 -10.59 -9.28 12.25
CA ALA A 129 -10.76 -9.25 13.71
C ALA A 129 -9.49 -9.68 14.47
N GLY A 130 -8.42 -10.03 13.76
CA GLY A 130 -7.12 -10.38 14.32
C GLY A 130 -6.20 -9.17 14.48
N GLU A 131 -4.94 -9.45 14.72
CA GLU A 131 -3.87 -8.47 14.88
C GLU A 131 -2.79 -8.67 13.81
N PHE A 132 -1.98 -7.64 13.54
CA PHE A 132 -0.84 -7.76 12.65
C PHE A 132 0.29 -8.50 13.36
N ILE A 133 0.29 -9.82 13.22
CA ILE A 133 1.33 -10.70 13.78
C ILE A 133 1.91 -11.49 12.62
N LEU A 134 3.23 -11.46 12.45
CA LEU A 134 3.92 -12.15 11.38
C LEU A 134 4.62 -13.41 11.84
N HIS A 135 4.97 -13.50 13.13
CA HIS A 135 5.66 -14.62 13.72
C HIS A 135 5.31 -14.79 15.21
N ASP A 136 5.26 -16.02 15.67
CA ASP A 136 5.31 -16.35 17.09
C ASP A 136 6.39 -17.40 17.34
N SER A 137 6.46 -17.96 18.56
CA SER A 137 7.49 -18.94 18.93
C SER A 137 7.42 -20.25 18.16
N ILE A 138 6.36 -20.51 17.41
CA ILE A 138 6.04 -21.83 16.86
C ILE A 138 5.77 -21.77 15.35
N VAL A 139 5.08 -20.71 14.88
CA VAL A 139 4.58 -20.62 13.51
C VAL A 139 4.78 -19.24 12.91
N ASP A 140 4.90 -19.22 11.59
CA ASP A 140 4.90 -18.01 10.79
C ASP A 140 3.50 -17.72 10.28
N TYR A 141 3.13 -16.45 10.30
CA TYR A 141 1.86 -15.97 9.80
C TYR A 141 2.01 -15.28 8.45
N GLY A 142 0.96 -15.35 7.66
CA GLY A 142 0.89 -14.68 6.37
C GLY A 142 -0.31 -13.75 6.33
N VAL A 143 -0.06 -12.44 6.18
CA VAL A 143 -1.09 -11.43 5.93
C VAL A 143 -1.25 -11.29 4.42
N LEU A 144 -2.40 -11.73 3.90
CA LEU A 144 -2.68 -11.76 2.47
C LEU A 144 -3.32 -10.46 2.00
N GLY A 145 -3.06 -10.10 0.75
CA GLY A 145 -3.86 -9.09 0.07
C GLY A 145 -5.30 -9.57 -0.16
N VAL A 146 -6.24 -8.66 -0.09
CA VAL A 146 -7.69 -8.99 -0.08
C VAL A 146 -8.16 -9.72 -1.34
N GLU A 147 -7.60 -9.41 -2.52
CA GLU A 147 -7.98 -10.08 -3.76
C GLU A 147 -7.44 -11.52 -3.82
N LEU A 148 -6.27 -11.76 -3.24
CA LEU A 148 -5.64 -13.07 -3.19
C LEU A 148 -6.49 -14.10 -2.40
N ILE A 149 -7.24 -13.63 -1.39
CA ILE A 149 -8.19 -14.45 -0.65
C ILE A 149 -9.25 -15.05 -1.59
N SER A 150 -9.78 -14.22 -2.46
CA SER A 150 -10.81 -14.64 -3.43
C SER A 150 -10.28 -15.64 -4.44
N GLU A 151 -9.02 -15.46 -4.90
CA GLU A 151 -8.35 -16.36 -5.83
C GLU A 151 -8.08 -17.73 -5.19
N LEU A 152 -7.55 -17.74 -3.96
CA LEU A 152 -7.26 -18.96 -3.21
C LEU A 152 -8.53 -19.60 -2.60
N GLY A 153 -9.63 -18.85 -2.54
CA GLY A 153 -10.89 -19.33 -1.92
C GLY A 153 -10.74 -19.53 -0.41
N THR A 154 -9.87 -18.75 0.22
CA THR A 154 -9.77 -18.68 1.67
C THR A 154 -10.81 -17.72 2.23
N GLY A 155 -10.98 -17.70 3.56
CA GLY A 155 -11.62 -16.59 4.27
C GLY A 155 -10.59 -15.62 4.81
N LEU A 156 -11.03 -14.60 5.53
CA LEU A 156 -10.16 -13.72 6.31
C LEU A 156 -9.32 -14.51 7.31
N GLN A 157 -9.91 -15.54 7.86
CA GLN A 157 -9.26 -16.49 8.75
C GLN A 157 -9.33 -17.89 8.13
N PHE A 158 -8.19 -18.46 7.83
CA PHE A 158 -8.09 -19.82 7.31
C PHE A 158 -7.48 -20.74 8.37
N VAL A 159 -8.00 -21.98 8.45
CA VAL A 159 -7.63 -22.96 9.47
C VAL A 159 -6.48 -23.85 9.01
N ASP A 160 -6.55 -24.29 7.74
CA ASP A 160 -5.48 -25.07 7.14
C ASP A 160 -4.31 -24.15 6.76
N PRO A 161 -3.04 -24.55 6.96
CA PRO A 161 -1.92 -23.69 6.60
C PRO A 161 -1.82 -23.47 5.09
N LEU A 162 -1.47 -22.26 4.71
CA LEU A 162 -1.11 -21.90 3.34
C LEU A 162 0.26 -22.50 3.02
N GLN A 163 0.36 -23.29 1.97
CA GLN A 163 1.62 -23.84 1.52
C GLN A 163 2.32 -22.88 0.57
N VAL A 164 3.56 -22.55 0.85
CA VAL A 164 4.41 -21.66 0.05
C VAL A 164 5.51 -22.47 -0.62
N TYR A 165 5.65 -22.30 -1.92
CA TYR A 165 6.70 -22.93 -2.72
C TYR A 165 7.58 -21.84 -3.33
N ALA A 166 8.70 -21.53 -2.70
CA ALA A 166 9.67 -20.56 -3.19
C ALA A 166 10.82 -21.26 -3.93
N PRO A 167 11.28 -20.75 -5.08
CA PRO A 167 12.38 -21.36 -5.81
C PRO A 167 13.69 -21.26 -5.02
N LYS A 168 14.48 -22.33 -4.98
CA LYS A 168 15.81 -22.31 -4.37
C LYS A 168 16.76 -21.44 -5.18
N ARG A 169 17.51 -20.56 -4.52
CA ARG A 169 18.37 -19.56 -5.17
C ARG A 169 19.45 -20.15 -6.06
N ASN A 170 20.05 -21.28 -5.66
CA ASN A 170 21.23 -21.84 -6.30
C ASN A 170 20.94 -23.13 -7.10
N VAL A 171 19.69 -23.45 -7.34
CA VAL A 171 19.29 -24.67 -8.02
C VAL A 171 18.54 -24.31 -9.31
N ARG A 172 18.99 -24.86 -10.44
CA ARG A 172 18.18 -24.79 -11.67
C ARG A 172 16.96 -25.70 -11.50
N VAL A 173 15.79 -25.19 -11.92
CA VAL A 173 14.56 -25.99 -11.86
C VAL A 173 14.75 -27.27 -12.65
N ASN A 174 14.70 -28.41 -11.96
CA ASN A 174 14.76 -29.72 -12.59
C ASN A 174 13.35 -30.21 -12.90
N MET A 175 12.99 -30.22 -14.17
CA MET A 175 11.66 -30.65 -14.61
C MET A 175 11.36 -32.13 -14.31
N ALA A 176 12.38 -32.96 -14.10
CA ALA A 176 12.20 -34.37 -13.73
C ALA A 176 11.89 -34.55 -12.22
N ASN A 177 12.31 -33.60 -11.38
CA ASN A 177 11.99 -33.59 -9.95
C ASN A 177 11.78 -32.12 -9.48
N PRO A 178 10.63 -31.54 -9.76
CA PRO A 178 10.36 -30.13 -9.42
C PRO A 178 10.44 -29.85 -7.91
N SER A 179 10.00 -30.80 -7.09
CA SER A 179 9.98 -30.65 -5.62
C SER A 179 11.36 -30.43 -5.00
N ALA A 180 12.41 -30.95 -5.61
CA ALA A 180 13.78 -30.73 -5.16
C ALA A 180 14.28 -29.29 -5.42
N SER A 181 13.63 -28.56 -6.31
CA SER A 181 14.01 -27.22 -6.74
C SER A 181 13.33 -26.10 -5.96
N PHE A 182 12.36 -26.43 -5.10
CA PHE A 182 11.60 -25.49 -4.30
C PHE A 182 11.83 -25.71 -2.80
N ASN A 183 11.85 -24.62 -2.05
CA ASN A 183 11.65 -24.67 -0.61
C ASN A 183 10.14 -24.70 -0.37
N ARG A 184 9.72 -25.46 0.63
CA ARG A 184 8.32 -25.53 1.03
C ARG A 184 8.20 -25.02 2.45
N ASP A 185 7.28 -24.12 2.65
CA ASP A 185 6.97 -23.53 3.95
C ASP A 185 5.47 -23.43 4.17
N TYR A 186 5.06 -23.12 5.38
CA TYR A 186 3.66 -23.06 5.81
C TYR A 186 3.38 -21.77 6.55
N LEU A 187 2.39 -21.02 6.07
CA LEU A 187 1.93 -19.79 6.71
C LEU A 187 0.54 -19.99 7.29
N PHE A 188 0.34 -19.48 8.50
CA PHE A 188 -0.94 -19.50 9.18
C PHE A 188 -1.65 -18.14 9.06
N SER A 189 -2.95 -18.12 9.31
CA SER A 189 -3.72 -16.88 9.27
C SER A 189 -3.63 -16.12 10.59
N PRO A 190 -3.27 -14.84 10.59
CA PRO A 190 -3.38 -14.00 11.78
C PRO A 190 -4.80 -13.43 11.96
N GLY A 191 -5.74 -13.77 11.08
CA GLY A 191 -7.12 -13.28 11.11
C GLY A 191 -7.32 -11.88 10.54
N VAL A 192 -6.31 -11.34 9.88
CA VAL A 192 -6.35 -10.06 9.17
C VAL A 192 -5.77 -10.21 7.77
N VAL A 193 -6.19 -9.29 6.90
CA VAL A 193 -5.72 -9.14 5.52
C VAL A 193 -5.48 -7.66 5.27
N PHE A 194 -4.67 -7.32 4.30
CA PHE A 194 -4.48 -5.92 3.94
C PHE A 194 -5.26 -5.53 2.68
N VAL A 195 -5.66 -4.26 2.63
CA VAL A 195 -6.40 -3.64 1.53
C VAL A 195 -5.74 -2.31 1.18
N VAL A 196 -4.97 -2.29 0.10
CA VAL A 196 -4.29 -1.07 -0.42
C VAL A 196 -5.15 -0.37 -1.46
N ASN A 197 -6.17 -1.02 -2.01
CA ASN A 197 -6.94 -0.61 -3.17
C ASN A 197 -6.08 -0.45 -4.44
N GLN A 198 -5.06 -1.26 -4.54
CA GLN A 198 -4.22 -1.39 -5.72
C GLN A 198 -4.06 -2.86 -6.07
N GLN A 199 -4.54 -3.26 -7.24
CA GLN A 199 -4.49 -4.64 -7.72
C GLN A 199 -3.09 -5.25 -7.67
N LYS A 200 -2.06 -4.45 -7.89
CA LYS A 200 -0.66 -4.89 -7.80
C LYS A 200 -0.35 -5.52 -6.45
N TYR A 201 -0.83 -4.93 -5.36
CA TYR A 201 -0.58 -5.40 -3.99
C TYR A 201 -1.65 -6.37 -3.52
N ASP A 202 -2.92 -6.01 -3.69
CA ASP A 202 -4.07 -6.76 -3.15
C ASP A 202 -4.23 -8.16 -3.76
N ALA A 203 -3.82 -8.33 -5.04
CA ALA A 203 -3.93 -9.61 -5.74
C ALA A 203 -2.66 -10.47 -5.65
N ARG A 204 -1.52 -9.96 -5.16
CA ARG A 204 -0.26 -10.67 -5.33
C ARG A 204 0.64 -10.74 -4.11
N TYR A 205 0.51 -9.85 -3.14
CA TYR A 205 1.45 -9.79 -2.01
C TYR A 205 0.94 -10.56 -0.80
N ILE A 206 1.88 -11.18 -0.12
CA ILE A 206 1.72 -11.79 1.20
C ILE A 206 2.85 -11.24 2.07
N LEU A 207 2.50 -10.64 3.20
CA LEU A 207 3.46 -10.19 4.20
C LEU A 207 3.71 -11.33 5.20
N THR A 208 4.96 -11.56 5.54
CA THR A 208 5.39 -12.54 6.55
C THR A 208 6.65 -12.07 7.26
N SER A 209 7.08 -12.76 8.29
CA SER A 209 8.35 -12.46 8.96
C SER A 209 9.55 -12.67 8.04
N LEU A 210 10.60 -11.86 8.22
CA LEU A 210 11.90 -12.02 7.57
C LEU A 210 12.80 -13.02 8.32
N SER A 211 12.47 -13.31 9.58
CA SER A 211 13.23 -14.21 10.49
C SER A 211 13.14 -15.68 10.11
#